data_0157a2a82cadfa5f702c037595d5fe46
#
_entry.id   0157a2a82cadfa5f702c037595d5fe46
#
_cell.length_a   1.000
_cell.length_b   1.000
_cell.length_c   1.000
_cell.angle_alpha   90.00
_cell.angle_beta   90.00
_cell.angle_gamma   90.00
#
_symmetry.space_group_name_H-M   'P 1'
#
loop_
_entity.id
_entity.type
_entity.pdbx_description
1 polymer ?
#
loop_
_entity_poly.entity_id
_entity_poly.type
_entity_poly.pdbx_seq_one_letter_code
_entity_poly.pdbx_strand_id
1 'polypeptide(L)'
;MDLIERNKKLIKKFETMINTADEKLADELVANDAPFYTPASPEALYGGKGYLYVVHWMRKGFSDVQWHITDMIADENKVAVKWNLTGTHDGDFMGIKPTNKKISVCVMNFYYFSKEGKVTNDVAAEGMIGILRGIGAV
;
A
#
# COMPACT_ATOMS: atom_id res chain seq x y z
N MET A 1 -19.42 -10.46 15.08
CA MET A 1 -18.66 -10.69 13.83
C MET A 1 -17.34 -11.36 14.20
N ASP A 2 -16.99 -12.44 13.53
CA ASP A 2 -15.73 -13.07 13.80
C ASP A 2 -14.56 -12.20 13.30
N LEU A 3 -13.40 -12.40 13.89
CA LEU A 3 -12.22 -11.55 13.62
C LEU A 3 -11.70 -11.72 12.19
N ILE A 4 -11.83 -12.90 11.62
CA ILE A 4 -11.39 -13.18 10.25
C ILE A 4 -12.21 -12.33 9.26
N GLU A 5 -13.53 -12.37 9.38
CA GLU A 5 -14.42 -11.57 8.53
C GLU A 5 -14.23 -10.06 8.74
N ARG A 6 -14.05 -9.65 10.01
CA ARG A 6 -13.73 -8.25 10.34
C ARG A 6 -12.48 -7.80 9.60
N ASN A 7 -11.39 -8.56 9.71
CA ASN A 7 -10.11 -8.19 9.14
C ASN A 7 -10.17 -8.11 7.61
N LYS A 8 -10.89 -9.03 6.96
CA LYS A 8 -11.10 -8.95 5.51
C LYS A 8 -11.86 -7.69 5.10
N LYS A 9 -12.90 -7.33 5.84
CA LYS A 9 -13.66 -6.09 5.57
C LYS A 9 -12.82 -4.84 5.77
N LEU A 10 -11.95 -4.85 6.78
CA LEU A 10 -11.03 -3.73 7.03
C LEU A 10 -10.04 -3.57 5.88
N ILE A 11 -9.54 -4.66 5.31
CA ILE A 11 -8.63 -4.60 4.14
C ILE A 11 -9.38 -4.03 2.92
N LYS A 12 -10.65 -4.33 2.72
CA LYS A 12 -11.43 -3.71 1.64
C LYS A 12 -11.59 -2.20 1.83
N LYS A 13 -11.80 -1.74 3.06
CA LYS A 13 -11.77 -0.30 3.36
C LYS A 13 -10.38 0.29 3.13
N PHE A 14 -9.34 -0.45 3.47
CA PHE A 14 -7.95 -0.06 3.23
C PHE A 14 -7.67 0.13 1.73
N GLU A 15 -8.18 -0.76 0.88
CA GLU A 15 -8.10 -0.60 -0.57
C GLU A 15 -8.71 0.74 -1.02
N THR A 16 -9.89 1.07 -0.51
CA THR A 16 -10.52 2.37 -0.79
C THR A 16 -9.64 3.52 -0.31
N MET A 17 -9.10 3.42 0.89
CA MET A 17 -8.26 4.46 1.48
C MET A 17 -7.02 4.77 0.65
N ILE A 18 -6.30 3.74 0.19
CA ILE A 18 -5.08 3.95 -0.61
C ILE A 18 -5.40 4.46 -2.02
N ASN A 19 -6.51 4.03 -2.61
CA ASN A 19 -6.88 4.44 -3.96
C ASN A 19 -7.48 5.86 -4.01
N THR A 20 -8.03 6.34 -2.91
CA THR A 20 -8.61 7.69 -2.82
C THR A 20 -7.75 8.67 -2.03
N ALA A 21 -6.70 8.18 -1.35
CA ALA A 21 -5.88 8.93 -0.40
C ALA A 21 -6.73 9.61 0.69
N ASP A 22 -7.72 8.90 1.22
CA ASP A 22 -8.68 9.41 2.19
C ASP A 22 -8.05 9.50 3.59
N GLU A 23 -7.79 10.73 4.05
CA GLU A 23 -7.14 10.99 5.34
C GLU A 23 -7.99 10.50 6.52
N LYS A 24 -9.30 10.63 6.43
CA LYS A 24 -10.21 10.19 7.49
C LYS A 24 -10.20 8.68 7.64
N LEU A 25 -10.27 7.95 6.54
CA LEU A 25 -10.14 6.49 6.55
C LEU A 25 -8.76 6.06 7.05
N ALA A 26 -7.70 6.77 6.68
CA ALA A 26 -6.36 6.45 7.15
C ALA A 26 -6.25 6.55 8.67
N ASP A 27 -6.79 7.61 9.26
CA ASP A 27 -6.82 7.79 10.72
C ASP A 27 -7.68 6.72 11.41
N GLU A 28 -8.77 6.29 10.76
CA GLU A 28 -9.64 5.25 11.29
C GLU A 28 -8.99 3.86 11.24
N LEU A 29 -8.32 3.54 10.13
CA LEU A 29 -7.84 2.18 9.85
C LEU A 29 -6.45 1.87 10.38
N VAL A 30 -5.59 2.88 10.54
CA VAL A 30 -4.17 2.69 10.88
C VAL A 30 -3.89 3.22 12.28
N ALA A 31 -3.23 2.39 13.11
CA ALA A 31 -2.82 2.81 14.45
C ALA A 31 -1.80 3.95 14.35
N ASN A 32 -1.92 4.97 15.24
CA ASN A 32 -1.08 6.16 15.20
C ASN A 32 0.42 5.87 15.35
N ASP A 33 0.77 4.81 16.04
CA ASP A 33 2.15 4.39 16.29
C ASP A 33 2.62 3.28 15.36
N ALA A 34 1.83 2.89 14.38
CA ALA A 34 2.22 1.86 13.40
C ALA A 34 3.38 2.37 12.54
N PRO A 35 4.54 1.69 12.55
CA PRO A 35 5.69 2.12 11.75
C PRO A 35 5.63 1.53 10.35
N PHE A 36 6.04 2.33 9.36
CA PHE A 36 6.17 1.86 7.98
C PHE A 36 7.56 2.19 7.44
N TYR A 37 8.26 1.19 6.94
CA TYR A 37 9.59 1.30 6.35
C TYR A 37 9.47 1.20 4.83
N THR A 38 9.85 2.26 4.14
CA THR A 38 9.63 2.37 2.69
C THR A 38 10.78 3.14 2.03
N PRO A 39 11.00 2.93 0.71
CA PRO A 39 11.97 3.75 -0.02
C PRO A 39 11.61 5.23 -0.11
N ALA A 40 10.37 5.61 0.22
CA ALA A 40 9.90 7.00 0.16
C ALA A 40 10.54 7.89 1.24
N SER A 41 11.10 7.28 2.30
CA SER A 41 11.72 8.02 3.41
C SER A 41 12.90 7.23 3.98
N PRO A 42 14.01 7.91 4.37
CA PRO A 42 15.12 7.24 5.05
C PRO A 42 14.78 6.83 6.48
N GLU A 43 13.73 7.42 7.06
CA GLU A 43 13.26 7.13 8.41
C GLU A 43 11.90 6.46 8.37
N ALA A 44 11.54 5.78 9.46
CA ALA A 44 10.20 5.19 9.59
C ALA A 44 9.13 6.27 9.51
N LEU A 45 8.04 5.96 8.81
CA LEU A 45 6.83 6.78 8.77
C LEU A 45 5.80 6.15 9.73
N TYR A 46 4.94 6.96 10.32
CA TYR A 46 4.02 6.48 11.37
C TYR A 46 2.57 6.81 11.07
N GLY A 47 1.68 5.87 11.38
CA GLY A 47 0.24 6.08 11.38
C GLY A 47 -0.37 6.23 9.99
N GLY A 48 -1.63 6.64 9.96
CA GLY A 48 -2.36 6.87 8.72
C GLY A 48 -1.71 7.92 7.82
N LYS A 49 -1.23 9.01 8.43
CA LYS A 49 -0.50 10.06 7.69
C LYS A 49 0.78 9.53 7.06
N GLY A 50 1.52 8.68 7.79
CA GLY A 50 2.73 8.05 7.27
C GLY A 50 2.44 7.15 6.10
N TYR A 51 1.35 6.38 6.17
CA TYR A 51 0.95 5.52 5.06
C TYR A 51 0.56 6.35 3.83
N LEU A 52 -0.23 7.41 4.02
CA LEU A 52 -0.64 8.28 2.92
C LEU A 52 0.53 9.06 2.30
N TYR A 53 1.59 9.33 3.07
CA TYR A 53 2.82 9.89 2.51
C TYR A 53 3.35 9.00 1.38
N VAL A 54 3.35 7.68 1.59
CA VAL A 54 3.77 6.71 0.57
C VAL A 54 2.83 6.72 -0.64
N VAL A 55 1.52 6.80 -0.41
CA VAL A 55 0.53 6.89 -1.49
C VAL A 55 0.78 8.14 -2.34
N HIS A 56 0.99 9.28 -1.71
CA HIS A 56 1.29 10.52 -2.43
C HIS A 56 2.63 10.46 -3.17
N TRP A 57 3.64 9.84 -2.55
CA TRP A 57 4.92 9.61 -3.19
C TRP A 57 4.78 8.75 -4.46
N MET A 58 3.98 7.69 -4.38
CA MET A 58 3.67 6.88 -5.56
C MET A 58 2.94 7.67 -6.64
N ARG A 59 1.98 8.53 -6.25
CA ARG A 59 1.23 9.36 -7.19
C ARG A 59 2.07 10.39 -7.94
N LYS A 60 3.18 10.82 -7.37
CA LYS A 60 4.11 11.71 -8.07
C LYS A 60 4.76 11.03 -9.27
N GLY A 61 5.06 9.74 -9.17
CA GLY A 61 5.64 8.98 -10.28
C GLY A 61 4.59 8.39 -11.21
N PHE A 62 3.42 8.07 -10.67
CA PHE A 62 2.33 7.39 -11.36
C PHE A 62 1.02 8.05 -10.94
N SER A 63 0.61 9.09 -11.65
CA SER A 63 -0.55 9.90 -11.24
C SER A 63 -1.86 9.11 -11.21
N ASP A 64 -1.95 8.05 -11.99
CA ASP A 64 -3.11 7.17 -12.11
C ASP A 64 -2.97 5.86 -11.33
N VAL A 65 -2.04 5.79 -10.37
CA VAL A 65 -1.77 4.54 -9.62
C VAL A 65 -3.02 4.03 -8.92
N GLN A 66 -3.27 2.73 -9.06
CA GLN A 66 -4.35 2.02 -8.38
C GLN A 66 -3.86 0.67 -7.87
N TRP A 67 -4.36 0.26 -6.72
CA TRP A 67 -4.12 -1.06 -6.13
C TRP A 67 -5.42 -1.84 -6.11
N HIS A 68 -5.40 -3.05 -6.65
CA HIS A 68 -6.57 -3.94 -6.68
C HIS A 68 -6.26 -5.23 -5.94
N ILE A 69 -7.12 -5.61 -5.00
CA ILE A 69 -7.02 -6.90 -4.31
C ILE A 69 -7.35 -7.99 -5.32
N THR A 70 -6.41 -8.92 -5.55
CA THR A 70 -6.65 -10.09 -6.40
C THR A 70 -6.85 -11.36 -5.60
N ASP A 71 -6.32 -11.40 -4.36
CA ASP A 71 -6.53 -12.53 -3.45
C ASP A 71 -6.21 -12.09 -2.02
N MET A 72 -6.81 -12.73 -1.03
CA MET A 72 -6.46 -12.52 0.37
C MET A 72 -6.81 -13.72 1.23
N ILE A 73 -6.02 -13.94 2.26
CA ILE A 73 -6.23 -14.92 3.30
C ILE A 73 -6.11 -14.21 4.64
N ALA A 74 -7.00 -14.49 5.57
CA ALA A 74 -7.00 -13.85 6.88
C ALA A 74 -7.05 -14.87 8.02
N ASP A 75 -6.43 -14.50 9.12
CA ASP A 75 -6.68 -15.11 10.43
C ASP A 75 -7.18 -14.04 11.41
N GLU A 76 -7.16 -14.34 12.71
CA GLU A 76 -7.73 -13.45 13.73
C GLU A 76 -6.96 -12.14 13.91
N ASN A 77 -5.68 -12.07 13.52
CA ASN A 77 -4.84 -10.90 13.76
C ASN A 77 -4.02 -10.42 12.55
N LYS A 78 -4.14 -11.07 11.40
CA LYS A 78 -3.43 -10.64 10.19
C LYS A 78 -4.15 -11.04 8.91
N VAL A 79 -3.83 -10.33 7.85
CA VAL A 79 -4.32 -10.62 6.49
C VAL A 79 -3.13 -10.61 5.53
N ALA A 80 -3.00 -11.68 4.76
CA ALA A 80 -2.10 -11.72 3.62
C ALA A 80 -2.89 -11.26 2.39
N VAL A 81 -2.40 -10.25 1.70
CA VAL A 81 -3.06 -9.67 0.54
C VAL A 81 -2.15 -9.75 -0.67
N LYS A 82 -2.72 -10.21 -1.77
CA LYS A 82 -2.08 -10.14 -3.09
C LYS A 82 -2.77 -9.00 -3.85
N TRP A 83 -1.98 -8.01 -4.25
CA TRP A 83 -2.44 -6.84 -4.99
C TRP A 83 -2.01 -6.90 -6.44
N ASN A 84 -2.80 -6.33 -7.33
CA ASN A 84 -2.32 -5.90 -8.64
C ASN A 84 -2.21 -4.38 -8.61
N LEU A 85 -0.99 -3.87 -8.74
CA LEU A 85 -0.69 -2.44 -8.81
C LEU A 85 -0.57 -2.05 -10.27
N THR A 86 -1.37 -1.05 -10.70
CA THR A 86 -1.36 -0.53 -12.05
C THR A 86 -1.06 0.95 -12.05
N GLY A 87 -0.50 1.46 -13.12
CA GLY A 87 -0.23 2.88 -13.29
C GLY A 87 0.55 3.17 -14.56
N THR A 88 0.69 4.46 -14.85
CA THR A 88 1.50 4.96 -15.97
C THR A 88 2.62 5.82 -15.41
N HIS A 89 3.87 5.55 -15.81
CA HIS A 89 5.04 6.29 -15.35
C HIS A 89 5.09 7.66 -16.03
N ASP A 90 4.34 8.61 -15.50
CA ASP A 90 4.18 9.96 -16.04
C ASP A 90 4.86 11.07 -15.22
N GLY A 91 5.51 10.72 -14.13
CA GLY A 91 6.29 11.64 -13.29
C GLY A 91 7.63 11.04 -12.89
N ASP A 92 8.53 11.85 -12.32
CA ASP A 92 9.81 11.36 -11.84
C ASP A 92 9.59 10.34 -10.71
N PHE A 93 10.31 9.22 -10.78
CA PHE A 93 10.22 8.17 -9.79
C PHE A 93 11.61 7.64 -9.44
N MET A 94 12.04 7.82 -8.19
CA MET A 94 13.37 7.43 -7.70
C MET A 94 14.50 7.92 -8.60
N GLY A 95 14.41 9.18 -9.07
CA GLY A 95 15.40 9.79 -9.97
C GLY A 95 15.26 9.39 -11.44
N ILE A 96 14.27 8.57 -11.78
CA ILE A 96 14.03 8.12 -13.15
C ILE A 96 12.97 9.01 -13.80
N LYS A 97 13.32 9.60 -14.93
CA LYS A 97 12.42 10.47 -15.68
C LYS A 97 11.25 9.69 -16.28
N PRO A 98 10.09 10.34 -16.50
CA PRO A 98 8.91 9.68 -17.07
C PRO A 98 9.22 8.90 -18.34
N THR A 99 8.84 7.63 -18.36
CA THR A 99 8.96 6.75 -19.53
C THR A 99 7.64 6.60 -20.27
N ASN A 100 6.53 7.02 -19.66
CA ASN A 100 5.15 6.83 -20.10
C ASN A 100 4.77 5.34 -20.28
N LYS A 101 5.53 4.43 -19.68
CA LYS A 101 5.21 3.01 -19.69
C LYS A 101 4.10 2.71 -18.69
N LYS A 102 3.19 1.84 -19.08
CA LYS A 102 2.17 1.29 -18.19
C LYS A 102 2.75 0.10 -17.45
N ILE A 103 2.47 0.03 -16.15
CA ILE A 103 2.90 -1.08 -15.30
C ILE A 103 1.70 -1.86 -14.79
N SER A 104 1.90 -3.15 -14.58
CA SER A 104 0.98 -4.05 -13.90
C SER A 104 1.83 -5.00 -13.06
N VAL A 105 1.82 -4.84 -11.75
CA VAL A 105 2.78 -5.47 -10.84
C VAL A 105 2.04 -6.22 -9.75
N CYS A 106 2.46 -7.46 -9.49
CA CYS A 106 1.99 -8.20 -8.33
C CYS A 106 2.77 -7.75 -7.10
N VAL A 107 2.05 -7.31 -6.06
CA VAL A 107 2.60 -6.92 -4.77
C VAL A 107 1.92 -7.75 -3.70
N MET A 108 2.70 -8.26 -2.74
CA MET A 108 2.16 -9.06 -1.64
C MET A 108 2.53 -8.43 -0.31
N ASN A 109 1.53 -8.33 0.58
CA ASN A 109 1.71 -7.72 1.90
C ASN A 109 1.09 -8.61 2.97
N PHE A 110 1.71 -8.60 4.15
CA PHE A 110 1.06 -9.00 5.39
C PHE A 110 0.69 -7.76 6.17
N TYR A 111 -0.59 -7.63 6.53
CA TYR A 111 -1.10 -6.58 7.41
C TYR A 111 -1.44 -7.18 8.75
N TYR A 112 -0.94 -6.57 9.82
CA TYR A 112 -1.19 -7.00 11.20
C TYR A 112 -2.21 -6.07 11.84
N PHE A 113 -3.12 -6.63 12.63
CA PHE A 113 -4.21 -5.89 13.25
C PHE A 113 -4.15 -5.98 14.77
N SER A 114 -4.49 -4.86 15.43
CA SER A 114 -4.74 -4.83 16.87
C SER A 114 -6.09 -5.47 17.18
N LYS A 115 -6.35 -5.68 18.48
CA LYS A 115 -7.66 -6.18 18.95
C LYS A 115 -8.80 -5.27 18.53
N GLU A 116 -8.55 -3.95 18.49
CA GLU A 116 -9.53 -2.93 18.08
C GLU A 116 -9.76 -2.90 16.56
N GLY A 117 -8.97 -3.63 15.79
CA GLY A 117 -9.11 -3.68 14.34
C GLY A 117 -8.39 -2.55 13.62
N LYS A 118 -7.25 -2.10 14.15
CA LYS A 118 -6.40 -1.14 13.46
C LYS A 118 -5.14 -1.82 12.91
N VAL A 119 -4.69 -1.40 11.75
CA VAL A 119 -3.44 -1.87 11.16
C VAL A 119 -2.28 -1.38 12.03
N THR A 120 -1.47 -2.31 12.53
CA THR A 120 -0.32 -2.02 13.38
C THR A 120 1.01 -2.22 12.67
N ASN A 121 1.02 -2.96 11.59
CA ASN A 121 2.23 -3.20 10.78
C ASN A 121 1.85 -3.67 9.38
N ASP A 122 2.75 -3.43 8.43
CA ASP A 122 2.64 -3.84 7.04
C ASP A 122 4.03 -4.32 6.59
N VAL A 123 4.11 -5.56 6.16
CA VAL A 123 5.34 -6.12 5.59
C VAL A 123 5.08 -6.50 4.14
N ALA A 124 5.84 -5.89 3.24
CA ALA A 124 5.69 -6.09 1.80
C ALA A 124 6.89 -6.81 1.18
N ALA A 125 6.65 -7.53 0.09
CA ALA A 125 7.68 -8.20 -0.68
C ALA A 125 7.55 -7.90 -2.17
N GLU A 126 8.71 -7.70 -2.83
CA GLU A 126 8.92 -7.61 -4.28
C GLU A 126 8.21 -6.48 -5.05
N GLY A 127 7.37 -5.69 -4.41
CA GLY A 127 6.62 -4.64 -5.11
C GLY A 127 7.53 -3.64 -5.84
N MET A 128 8.55 -3.14 -5.17
CA MET A 128 9.43 -2.10 -5.72
C MET A 128 10.25 -2.62 -6.91
N ILE A 129 10.80 -3.83 -6.83
CA ILE A 129 11.57 -4.39 -7.95
C ILE A 129 10.68 -4.62 -9.18
N GLY A 130 9.43 -5.00 -8.97
CA GLY A 130 8.45 -5.12 -10.05
C GLY A 130 8.17 -3.80 -10.74
N ILE A 131 8.03 -2.72 -9.98
CA ILE A 131 7.84 -1.37 -10.52
C ILE A 131 9.06 -0.96 -11.35
N LEU A 132 10.26 -1.11 -10.81
CA LEU A 132 11.50 -0.73 -11.50
C LEU A 132 11.70 -1.53 -12.79
N ARG A 133 11.39 -2.83 -12.78
CA ARG A 133 11.41 -3.66 -14.01
C ARG A 133 10.36 -3.16 -15.02
N GLY A 134 9.17 -2.83 -14.55
CA GLY A 134 8.08 -2.37 -15.40
C GLY A 134 8.40 -1.10 -16.17
N ILE A 135 9.16 -0.19 -15.57
CA ILE A 135 9.58 1.07 -16.21
C ILE A 135 10.95 0.95 -16.92
N GLY A 136 11.57 -0.21 -16.88
CA GLY A 136 12.81 -0.47 -17.57
C GLY A 136 14.07 0.03 -16.85
N ALA A 137 13.99 0.28 -15.52
CA ALA A 137 15.11 0.77 -14.73
C ALA A 137 16.08 -0.33 -14.31
N VAL A 138 15.64 -1.57 -14.30
CA VAL A 138 16.46 -2.75 -13.98
C VAL A 138 16.11 -3.90 -14.90
#